data_3f0bd099c5b0aa05793c4c87186b4deb
#
_entry.id   3f0bd099c5b0aa05793c4c87186b4deb
#
_cell.length_a   1.000
_cell.length_b   1.000
_cell.length_c   1.000
_cell.angle_alpha   90.00
_cell.angle_beta   90.00
_cell.angle_gamma   90.00
#
_symmetry.space_group_name_H-M   'P 1'
#
loop_
_entity.id
_entity.type
_entity.pdbx_description
1 polymer ?
#
loop_
_entity_poly.entity_id
_entity_poly.type
_entity_poly.pdbx_seq_one_letter_code
_entity_poly.pdbx_strand_id
1 'polypeptide(L)'
;NSKKLNEEFNKFFINNNNVNYIINGDSDKINQLSEFLSKHKIDFYSPKVQKLSAFSYNKNKSVSYRTSSGDLVIPNYQAKGKLVDVLFERNTKLSDSITYDITAWSLPFVYGLNGYSTENNVNISEYIESKIDNSLDKNAIAYAGVWNHMNDARFLSGLINNKIKVRYNEKVIKNGDVHLPRGSYIIYKGDQIIKNYDEIILNLADKNKIKLDNIYTGMSEIGPDLGSESVKLVRKRKVAIISGEDSSNMVSSLNYGAIWHFFEQELKYPLTHLDIENFEDIELDEFDTLIIPSGYYGSLGNETNLEKIKLWISRGGNLIAFENAIRIFANKDGFSVKVKRNETERNKDVKFEDLRRDRVQNY
;
A
#
# COMPACT_ATOMS: atom_id res chain seq x y z
N ASN A 1 1.89 -36.34 -36.01
CA ASN A 1 1.34 -35.14 -35.34
C ASN A 1 1.49 -35.15 -33.79
N SER A 2 1.38 -36.30 -33.10
CA SER A 2 1.53 -36.37 -31.64
C SER A 2 2.97 -36.08 -31.17
N LYS A 3 3.97 -36.48 -31.95
CA LYS A 3 5.38 -36.24 -31.64
C LYS A 3 5.75 -34.76 -31.70
N LYS A 4 5.23 -34.05 -32.70
CA LYS A 4 5.40 -32.59 -32.84
C LYS A 4 4.67 -31.83 -31.73
N LEU A 5 3.48 -32.29 -31.35
CA LEU A 5 2.72 -31.72 -30.25
C LEU A 5 3.43 -31.93 -28.90
N ASN A 6 4.02 -33.10 -28.67
CA ASN A 6 4.83 -33.37 -27.49
C ASN A 6 6.14 -32.56 -27.47
N GLU A 7 6.78 -32.37 -28.60
CA GLU A 7 7.96 -31.53 -28.73
C GLU A 7 7.62 -30.05 -28.45
N GLU A 8 6.53 -29.53 -28.95
CA GLU A 8 6.02 -28.18 -28.71
C GLU A 8 5.58 -28.03 -27.24
N PHE A 9 4.89 -29.03 -26.67
CA PHE A 9 4.50 -29.08 -25.28
C PHE A 9 5.74 -29.07 -24.35
N ASN A 10 6.73 -29.92 -24.67
CA ASN A 10 7.98 -29.95 -23.92
C ASN A 10 8.74 -28.61 -24.03
N LYS A 11 8.79 -27.98 -25.21
CA LYS A 11 9.39 -26.66 -25.39
C LYS A 11 8.67 -25.56 -24.59
N PHE A 12 7.37 -25.67 -24.45
CA PHE A 12 6.58 -24.72 -23.64
C PHE A 12 6.85 -24.85 -22.16
N PHE A 13 7.02 -26.09 -21.65
CA PHE A 13 7.23 -26.36 -20.23
C PHE A 13 8.70 -26.43 -19.81
N ILE A 14 9.64 -26.71 -20.73
CA ILE A 14 11.09 -26.72 -20.43
C ILE A 14 11.61 -25.31 -20.65
N ASN A 15 11.83 -24.58 -19.56
CA ASN A 15 12.59 -23.34 -19.58
C ASN A 15 14.07 -23.68 -19.75
N ASN A 16 14.68 -23.19 -20.81
CA ASN A 16 16.10 -23.44 -21.09
C ASN A 16 17.05 -22.65 -20.17
N ASN A 17 16.54 -21.71 -19.38
CA ASN A 17 17.31 -20.91 -18.43
C ASN A 17 16.79 -21.20 -17.02
N ASN A 18 17.56 -21.89 -16.20
CA ASN A 18 17.25 -22.12 -14.80
C ASN A 18 17.52 -20.85 -13.99
N VAL A 19 16.52 -20.03 -13.82
CA VAL A 19 16.60 -18.81 -13.01
C VAL A 19 15.89 -19.03 -11.67
N ASN A 20 16.56 -18.66 -10.61
CA ASN A 20 15.98 -18.54 -9.28
C ASN A 20 15.73 -17.07 -8.96
N TYR A 21 14.51 -16.71 -8.67
CA TYR A 21 14.14 -15.42 -8.14
C TYR A 21 14.19 -15.47 -6.62
N ILE A 22 14.91 -14.54 -6.00
CA ILE A 22 15.06 -14.47 -4.54
C ILE A 22 14.45 -13.15 -4.08
N ILE A 23 13.50 -13.24 -3.16
CA ILE A 23 12.76 -12.08 -2.66
C ILE A 23 13.08 -11.92 -1.18
N ASN A 24 13.44 -10.69 -0.80
CA ASN A 24 13.81 -10.32 0.55
C ASN A 24 13.08 -9.05 0.98
N GLY A 25 12.71 -8.94 2.23
CA GLY A 25 12.09 -7.75 2.79
C GLY A 25 11.27 -8.03 4.04
N ASP A 26 10.25 -7.24 4.23
CA ASP A 26 9.33 -7.37 5.34
C ASP A 26 8.62 -8.73 5.34
N SER A 27 8.60 -9.40 6.49
CA SER A 27 8.06 -10.76 6.63
C SER A 27 6.59 -10.86 6.27
N ASP A 28 5.80 -9.83 6.58
CA ASP A 28 4.36 -9.85 6.34
C ASP A 28 4.07 -9.72 4.84
N LYS A 29 4.86 -8.91 4.13
CA LYS A 29 4.79 -8.79 2.66
C LYS A 29 5.26 -10.08 1.98
N ILE A 30 6.30 -10.73 2.50
CA ILE A 30 6.74 -12.06 2.04
C ILE A 30 5.62 -13.08 2.21
N ASN A 31 4.96 -13.11 3.37
CA ASN A 31 3.82 -14.00 3.62
C ASN A 31 2.64 -13.73 2.69
N GLN A 32 2.31 -12.45 2.43
CA GLN A 32 1.26 -12.08 1.47
C GLN A 32 1.62 -12.53 0.05
N LEU A 33 2.88 -12.37 -0.36
CA LEU A 33 3.36 -12.85 -1.65
C LEU A 33 3.28 -14.39 -1.72
N SER A 34 3.66 -15.10 -0.66
CA SER A 34 3.58 -16.57 -0.61
C SER A 34 2.13 -17.08 -0.72
N GLU A 35 1.16 -16.39 -0.10
CA GLU A 35 -0.26 -16.69 -0.26
C GLU A 35 -0.73 -16.50 -1.72
N PHE A 36 -0.29 -15.40 -2.37
CA PHE A 36 -0.57 -15.15 -3.78
C PHE A 36 -0.01 -16.28 -4.65
N LEU A 37 1.24 -16.67 -4.45
CA LEU A 37 1.89 -17.75 -5.19
C LEU A 37 1.17 -19.09 -5.00
N SER A 38 0.77 -19.41 -3.77
CA SER A 38 0.00 -20.62 -3.44
C SER A 38 -1.33 -20.68 -4.19
N LYS A 39 -2.08 -19.56 -4.24
CA LYS A 39 -3.35 -19.46 -5.00
C LYS A 39 -3.15 -19.72 -6.49
N HIS A 40 -2.00 -19.35 -7.04
CA HIS A 40 -1.62 -19.57 -8.43
C HIS A 40 -0.93 -20.91 -8.68
N LYS A 41 -0.73 -21.74 -7.63
CA LYS A 41 -0.02 -23.02 -7.71
C LYS A 41 1.40 -22.86 -8.27
N ILE A 42 2.10 -21.86 -7.79
CA ILE A 42 3.51 -21.59 -8.06
C ILE A 42 4.31 -22.14 -6.89
N ASP A 43 5.30 -22.96 -7.18
CA ASP A 43 6.18 -23.52 -6.16
C ASP A 43 7.21 -22.50 -5.68
N PHE A 44 7.41 -22.42 -4.38
CA PHE A 44 8.38 -21.52 -3.73
C PHE A 44 8.95 -22.15 -2.47
N TYR A 45 10.11 -21.68 -2.04
CA TYR A 45 10.92 -22.33 -1.01
C TYR A 45 11.63 -21.31 -0.13
N SER A 46 12.14 -21.74 1.02
CA SER A 46 13.11 -20.99 1.83
C SER A 46 14.54 -21.39 1.45
N PRO A 47 15.46 -20.45 1.25
CA PRO A 47 16.86 -20.80 1.00
C PRO A 47 17.57 -21.20 2.30
N LYS A 48 18.54 -22.12 2.19
CA LYS A 48 19.56 -22.26 3.21
C LYS A 48 20.51 -21.07 3.14
N VAL A 49 21.06 -20.67 4.29
CA VAL A 49 22.02 -19.57 4.37
C VAL A 49 23.27 -19.89 3.53
N GLN A 50 23.49 -19.15 2.46
CA GLN A 50 24.62 -19.29 1.56
C GLN A 50 24.98 -17.96 0.90
N LYS A 51 26.21 -17.87 0.36
CA LYS A 51 26.66 -16.70 -0.38
C LYS A 51 26.66 -17.04 -1.85
N LEU A 52 26.05 -16.21 -2.69
CA LEU A 52 25.96 -16.41 -4.13
C LEU A 52 26.03 -15.07 -4.89
N SER A 53 26.31 -15.13 -6.18
CA SER A 53 26.19 -13.98 -7.07
C SER A 53 24.76 -13.88 -7.56
N ALA A 54 24.13 -12.72 -7.40
CA ALA A 54 22.77 -12.46 -7.86
C ALA A 54 22.65 -11.05 -8.44
N PHE A 55 21.80 -10.89 -9.44
CA PHE A 55 21.48 -9.57 -9.98
C PHE A 55 20.45 -8.88 -9.10
N SER A 56 20.83 -7.78 -8.47
CA SER A 56 19.93 -6.97 -7.62
C SER A 56 19.10 -6.01 -8.46
N TYR A 57 17.78 -6.06 -8.30
CA TYR A 57 16.83 -5.20 -9.01
C TYR A 57 16.99 -3.73 -8.62
N ASN A 58 17.10 -3.46 -7.31
CA ASN A 58 17.23 -2.10 -6.79
C ASN A 58 18.58 -1.45 -7.14
N LYS A 59 19.67 -2.24 -7.18
CA LYS A 59 21.00 -1.74 -7.50
C LYS A 59 21.33 -1.79 -9.00
N ASN A 60 20.49 -2.47 -9.80
CA ASN A 60 20.66 -2.67 -11.24
C ASN A 60 22.05 -3.24 -11.62
N LYS A 61 22.59 -4.15 -10.80
CA LYS A 61 23.88 -4.81 -11.03
C LYS A 61 24.00 -6.12 -10.27
N SER A 62 24.91 -6.98 -10.71
CA SER A 62 25.27 -8.18 -9.98
C SER A 62 25.98 -7.83 -8.68
N VAL A 63 25.57 -8.50 -7.61
CA VAL A 63 26.08 -8.32 -6.26
C VAL A 63 26.37 -9.70 -5.61
N SER A 64 27.29 -9.72 -4.67
CA SER A 64 27.39 -10.85 -3.77
C SER A 64 26.28 -10.76 -2.74
N TYR A 65 25.35 -11.72 -2.78
CA TYR A 65 24.20 -11.78 -1.88
C TYR A 65 24.35 -12.96 -0.92
N ARG A 66 24.03 -12.72 0.36
CA ARG A 66 23.93 -13.76 1.37
C ARG A 66 22.46 -14.00 1.68
N THR A 67 21.96 -15.20 1.37
CA THR A 67 20.57 -15.57 1.63
C THR A 67 20.30 -15.69 3.13
N SER A 68 19.07 -15.45 3.50
CA SER A 68 18.51 -15.59 4.85
C SER A 68 17.37 -16.61 4.82
N SER A 69 17.09 -17.27 5.92
CA SER A 69 15.94 -18.18 6.04
C SER A 69 14.59 -17.49 5.86
N GLY A 70 14.52 -16.16 6.03
CA GLY A 70 13.32 -15.35 5.78
C GLY A 70 13.14 -14.93 4.33
N ASP A 71 14.09 -15.23 3.43
CA ASP A 71 13.95 -14.96 2.02
C ASP A 71 13.01 -15.97 1.36
N LEU A 72 12.38 -15.59 0.26
CA LEU A 72 11.56 -16.45 -0.57
C LEU A 72 12.30 -16.76 -1.87
N VAL A 73 12.42 -18.04 -2.23
CA VAL A 73 13.02 -18.50 -3.49
C VAL A 73 11.96 -19.06 -4.41
N ILE A 74 11.85 -18.54 -5.61
CA ILE A 74 10.90 -18.96 -6.63
C ILE A 74 11.71 -19.41 -7.85
N PRO A 75 11.92 -20.72 -8.06
CA PRO A 75 12.58 -21.22 -9.25
C PRO A 75 11.63 -21.14 -10.46
N ASN A 76 12.15 -20.77 -11.62
CA ASN A 76 11.35 -20.84 -12.84
C ASN A 76 11.32 -22.24 -13.44
N TYR A 77 12.13 -23.16 -12.96
CA TYR A 77 12.11 -24.57 -13.37
C TYR A 77 10.99 -25.33 -12.66
N GLN A 78 9.76 -25.04 -13.07
CA GLN A 78 8.52 -25.62 -12.56
C GLN A 78 7.42 -25.55 -13.64
N ALA A 79 6.30 -26.25 -13.44
CA ALA A 79 5.18 -26.27 -14.38
C ALA A 79 4.65 -24.86 -14.74
N LYS A 80 4.74 -23.92 -13.79
CA LYS A 80 4.34 -22.51 -13.96
C LYS A 80 5.51 -21.57 -14.33
N GLY A 81 6.64 -22.11 -14.78
CA GLY A 81 7.87 -21.35 -15.00
C GLY A 81 7.71 -20.12 -15.89
N LYS A 82 6.92 -20.19 -16.96
CA LYS A 82 6.63 -19.02 -17.81
C LYS A 82 5.86 -17.91 -17.06
N LEU A 83 4.90 -18.31 -16.24
CA LEU A 83 4.19 -17.36 -15.39
C LEU A 83 5.13 -16.74 -14.34
N VAL A 84 6.03 -17.55 -13.75
CA VAL A 84 7.05 -17.06 -12.83
C VAL A 84 7.93 -16.02 -13.50
N ASP A 85 8.43 -16.27 -14.72
CA ASP A 85 9.24 -15.31 -15.45
C ASP A 85 8.49 -13.97 -15.65
N VAL A 86 7.23 -14.03 -16.10
CA VAL A 86 6.40 -12.82 -16.31
C VAL A 86 6.19 -12.04 -15.00
N LEU A 87 5.98 -12.73 -13.88
CA LEU A 87 5.69 -12.10 -12.60
C LEU A 87 6.93 -11.56 -11.89
N PHE A 88 8.11 -12.12 -12.16
CA PHE A 88 9.33 -11.80 -11.42
C PHE A 88 10.45 -11.19 -12.26
N GLU A 89 10.39 -11.25 -13.60
CA GLU A 89 11.41 -10.59 -14.41
C GLU A 89 11.43 -9.07 -14.15
N ARG A 90 12.63 -8.50 -14.10
CA ARG A 90 12.78 -7.09 -13.84
C ARG A 90 12.29 -6.21 -14.99
N ASN A 91 12.59 -6.61 -16.21
CA ASN A 91 12.23 -5.90 -17.44
C ASN A 91 11.60 -6.87 -18.40
N THR A 92 10.34 -6.66 -18.75
CA THR A 92 9.63 -7.45 -19.72
C THR A 92 10.23 -7.26 -21.12
N LYS A 93 10.66 -8.34 -21.76
CA LYS A 93 11.06 -8.34 -23.15
C LYS A 93 9.84 -8.57 -24.02
N LEU A 94 9.41 -7.53 -24.70
CA LEU A 94 8.29 -7.61 -25.62
C LEU A 94 8.77 -8.16 -26.96
N SER A 95 8.05 -9.13 -27.50
CA SER A 95 8.30 -9.68 -28.84
C SER A 95 7.80 -8.75 -29.96
N ASP A 96 6.90 -7.84 -29.64
CA ASP A 96 6.31 -6.87 -30.56
C ASP A 96 6.40 -5.46 -29.96
N SER A 97 6.61 -4.47 -30.84
CA SER A 97 6.61 -3.05 -30.45
C SER A 97 5.23 -2.45 -30.21
N ILE A 98 4.18 -3.14 -30.67
CA ILE A 98 2.78 -2.73 -30.49
C ILE A 98 2.22 -3.49 -29.29
N THR A 99 2.35 -2.91 -28.11
CA THR A 99 1.69 -3.39 -26.90
C THR A 99 0.46 -2.56 -26.63
N TYR A 100 -0.68 -3.22 -26.60
CA TYR A 100 -1.96 -2.56 -26.29
C TYR A 100 -2.07 -2.25 -24.79
N ASP A 101 -1.63 -3.17 -23.94
CA ASP A 101 -1.71 -3.02 -22.50
C ASP A 101 -0.58 -3.77 -21.79
N ILE A 102 0.00 -3.16 -20.75
CA ILE A 102 0.94 -3.81 -19.84
C ILE A 102 0.17 -4.17 -18.59
N THR A 103 -0.26 -5.43 -18.50
CA THR A 103 -1.08 -5.91 -17.39
C THR A 103 -0.28 -6.59 -16.28
N ALA A 104 1.01 -6.87 -16.50
CA ALA A 104 1.88 -7.51 -15.52
C ALA A 104 3.02 -6.59 -15.08
N TRP A 105 3.14 -6.40 -13.78
CA TRP A 105 4.23 -5.68 -13.15
C TRP A 105 5.08 -6.66 -12.34
N SER A 106 6.39 -6.48 -12.34
CA SER A 106 7.28 -7.31 -11.52
C SER A 106 6.87 -7.25 -10.04
N LEU A 107 6.46 -8.38 -9.48
CA LEU A 107 5.89 -8.47 -8.13
C LEU A 107 6.81 -7.92 -7.03
N PRO A 108 8.14 -8.07 -7.06
CA PRO A 108 9.00 -7.44 -6.08
C PRO A 108 8.77 -5.93 -5.95
N PHE A 109 8.58 -5.22 -7.06
CA PHE A 109 8.30 -3.78 -7.04
C PHE A 109 6.88 -3.48 -6.53
N VAL A 110 5.88 -4.28 -6.94
CA VAL A 110 4.49 -4.10 -6.50
C VAL A 110 4.35 -4.27 -4.99
N TYR A 111 5.05 -5.26 -4.41
CA TYR A 111 5.04 -5.49 -2.97
C TYR A 111 6.03 -4.60 -2.20
N GLY A 112 6.86 -3.81 -2.89
CA GLY A 112 7.93 -3.02 -2.27
C GLY A 112 8.97 -3.90 -1.57
N LEU A 113 9.31 -5.04 -2.19
CA LEU A 113 10.29 -6.01 -1.73
C LEU A 113 11.59 -5.90 -2.55
N ASN A 114 12.68 -6.40 -2.01
CA ASN A 114 13.94 -6.50 -2.73
C ASN A 114 13.93 -7.76 -3.61
N GLY A 115 14.08 -7.58 -4.91
CA GLY A 115 14.18 -8.69 -5.88
C GLY A 115 15.63 -8.94 -6.30
N TYR A 116 15.96 -10.23 -6.43
CA TYR A 116 17.22 -10.70 -6.98
C TYR A 116 16.94 -11.84 -7.95
N SER A 117 17.76 -11.97 -9.00
CA SER A 117 17.74 -13.12 -9.89
C SER A 117 19.13 -13.76 -10.00
N THR A 118 19.18 -15.09 -10.09
CA THR A 118 20.44 -15.82 -10.23
C THR A 118 20.25 -17.12 -11.02
N GLU A 119 21.21 -17.47 -11.86
CA GLU A 119 21.32 -18.78 -12.52
C GLU A 119 22.08 -19.79 -11.66
N ASN A 120 22.67 -19.35 -10.55
CA ASN A 120 23.37 -20.24 -9.63
C ASN A 120 22.37 -21.15 -8.92
N ASN A 121 22.81 -22.36 -8.59
CA ASN A 121 22.03 -23.26 -7.79
C ASN A 121 21.82 -22.68 -6.38
N VAL A 122 20.58 -22.67 -5.93
CA VAL A 122 20.20 -22.23 -4.59
C VAL A 122 19.79 -23.46 -3.78
N ASN A 123 20.50 -23.70 -2.66
CA ASN A 123 20.09 -24.74 -1.73
C ASN A 123 18.81 -24.31 -1.02
N ILE A 124 17.75 -25.05 -1.23
CA ILE A 124 16.41 -24.76 -0.74
C ILE A 124 15.93 -25.77 0.30
N SER A 125 14.95 -25.36 1.08
CA SER A 125 14.16 -26.17 1.99
C SER A 125 12.69 -25.81 1.83
N GLU A 126 11.80 -26.59 2.39
CA GLU A 126 10.39 -26.24 2.47
C GLU A 126 10.21 -24.84 3.05
N TYR A 127 9.26 -24.07 2.48
CA TYR A 127 8.95 -22.76 2.99
C TYR A 127 8.26 -22.86 4.35
N ILE A 128 8.80 -22.13 5.30
CA ILE A 128 8.21 -22.04 6.64
C ILE A 128 7.69 -20.62 6.79
N GLU A 129 6.37 -20.48 6.84
CA GLU A 129 5.73 -19.19 7.10
C GLU A 129 6.22 -18.63 8.45
N SER A 130 6.66 -17.39 8.44
CA SER A 130 6.99 -16.69 9.67
C SER A 130 5.72 -16.51 10.49
N LYS A 131 5.56 -17.30 11.56
CA LYS A 131 4.45 -17.13 12.48
C LYS A 131 4.69 -15.90 13.34
N ILE A 132 3.69 -15.02 13.36
CA ILE A 132 3.64 -13.92 14.32
C ILE A 132 3.07 -14.52 15.60
N ASP A 133 3.87 -14.56 16.63
CA ASP A 133 3.43 -14.96 17.97
C ASP A 133 3.30 -13.68 18.81
N ASN A 134 2.06 -13.30 19.08
CA ASN A 134 1.75 -12.15 19.91
C ASN A 134 1.52 -12.65 21.36
N SER A 135 2.45 -12.36 22.23
CA SER A 135 2.25 -12.51 23.67
C SER A 135 2.11 -11.14 24.31
N LEU A 136 0.88 -10.77 24.67
CA LEU A 136 0.61 -9.54 25.40
C LEU A 136 0.95 -9.72 26.89
N ASP A 137 2.02 -9.07 27.32
CA ASP A 137 2.46 -9.15 28.74
C ASP A 137 1.57 -8.26 29.62
N LYS A 138 1.08 -8.86 30.71
CA LYS A 138 0.29 -8.14 31.73
C LYS A 138 1.05 -7.01 32.39
N ASN A 139 2.38 -7.10 32.49
CA ASN A 139 3.25 -6.08 33.08
C ASN A 139 3.59 -4.93 32.10
N ALA A 140 3.34 -5.09 30.80
CA ALA A 140 3.51 -4.02 29.84
C ALA A 140 2.54 -2.85 30.18
N ILE A 141 2.99 -1.64 29.97
CA ILE A 141 2.16 -0.43 30.11
C ILE A 141 1.47 -0.06 28.79
N ALA A 142 2.03 -0.49 27.67
CA ALA A 142 1.49 -0.28 26.33
C ALA A 142 1.91 -1.40 25.39
N TYR A 143 1.20 -1.49 24.28
CA TYR A 143 1.54 -2.31 23.11
C TYR A 143 1.81 -1.38 21.94
N ALA A 144 2.76 -1.72 21.09
CA ALA A 144 3.09 -0.89 19.93
C ALA A 144 3.35 -1.74 18.69
N GLY A 145 3.16 -1.14 17.53
CA GLY A 145 3.48 -1.73 16.24
C GLY A 145 3.87 -0.69 15.21
N VAL A 146 4.61 -1.12 14.21
CA VAL A 146 5.09 -0.27 13.13
C VAL A 146 4.06 -0.27 12.00
N TRP A 147 3.75 0.90 11.47
CA TRP A 147 2.86 1.04 10.32
C TRP A 147 3.61 0.74 9.03
N ASN A 148 3.35 -0.40 8.38
CA ASN A 148 4.09 -0.85 7.18
C ASN A 148 3.20 -1.16 5.97
N HIS A 149 1.96 -1.62 6.17
CA HIS A 149 1.16 -2.18 5.09
C HIS A 149 -0.35 -2.09 5.36
N MET A 150 -1.15 -2.61 4.44
CA MET A 150 -2.61 -2.54 4.47
C MET A 150 -3.25 -3.23 5.68
N ASN A 151 -2.62 -4.27 6.22
CA ASN A 151 -3.13 -4.96 7.40
C ASN A 151 -3.11 -4.06 8.64
N ASP A 152 -2.14 -3.14 8.75
CA ASP A 152 -2.11 -2.12 9.81
C ASP A 152 -3.34 -1.20 9.75
N ALA A 153 -3.78 -0.84 8.54
CA ALA A 153 -4.99 -0.04 8.35
C ALA A 153 -6.25 -0.82 8.77
N ARG A 154 -6.34 -2.11 8.42
CA ARG A 154 -7.43 -2.99 8.87
C ARG A 154 -7.42 -3.18 10.38
N PHE A 155 -6.26 -3.37 10.96
CA PHE A 155 -6.08 -3.49 12.41
C PHE A 155 -6.50 -2.21 13.12
N LEU A 156 -6.02 -1.04 12.69
CA LEU A 156 -6.40 0.25 13.25
C LEU A 156 -7.91 0.51 13.15
N SER A 157 -8.51 0.23 11.99
CA SER A 157 -9.96 0.35 11.83
C SER A 157 -10.70 -0.57 12.80
N GLY A 158 -10.24 -1.81 12.96
CA GLY A 158 -10.78 -2.76 13.94
C GLY A 158 -10.69 -2.24 15.37
N LEU A 159 -9.56 -1.68 15.76
CA LEU A 159 -9.36 -1.07 17.08
C LEU A 159 -10.32 0.10 17.33
N ILE A 160 -10.42 1.02 16.37
CA ILE A 160 -11.31 2.20 16.46
C ILE A 160 -12.78 1.77 16.56
N ASN A 161 -13.20 0.79 15.75
CA ASN A 161 -14.58 0.29 15.77
C ASN A 161 -14.94 -0.42 17.09
N ASN A 162 -13.95 -1.02 17.75
CA ASN A 162 -14.10 -1.60 19.09
C ASN A 162 -13.82 -0.58 20.22
N LYS A 163 -13.73 0.72 19.91
CA LYS A 163 -13.49 1.80 20.88
C LYS A 163 -12.18 1.68 21.64
N ILE A 164 -11.20 0.98 21.09
CA ILE A 164 -9.83 0.93 21.62
C ILE A 164 -9.14 2.24 21.27
N LYS A 165 -8.60 2.91 22.26
CA LYS A 165 -7.83 4.15 22.07
C LYS A 165 -6.43 3.81 21.59
N VAL A 166 -6.03 4.42 20.49
CA VAL A 166 -4.73 4.24 19.83
C VAL A 166 -4.06 5.60 19.70
N ARG A 167 -2.77 5.65 19.91
CA ARG A 167 -1.94 6.84 19.66
C ARG A 167 -0.96 6.57 18.53
N TYR A 168 -0.35 7.62 17.98
CA TYR A 168 0.73 7.54 17.03
C TYR A 168 1.84 8.53 17.40
N ASN A 169 3.09 8.18 17.05
CA ASN A 169 4.24 9.05 17.28
C ASN A 169 4.55 9.91 16.06
N GLU A 170 4.83 11.20 16.30
CA GLU A 170 5.26 12.14 15.25
C GLU A 170 6.78 12.15 15.06
N LYS A 171 7.54 11.55 15.97
CA LYS A 171 9.00 11.45 15.96
C LYS A 171 9.41 10.01 16.25
N VAL A 172 10.58 9.61 15.77
CA VAL A 172 11.17 8.31 16.09
C VAL A 172 11.30 8.14 17.60
N ILE A 173 10.93 6.97 18.08
CA ILE A 173 11.06 6.57 19.50
C ILE A 173 11.86 5.27 19.57
N LYS A 174 12.83 5.20 20.49
CA LYS A 174 13.47 3.96 20.90
C LYS A 174 13.21 3.74 22.40
N ASN A 175 12.66 2.58 22.73
CA ASN A 175 12.29 2.20 24.09
C ASN A 175 12.75 0.74 24.33
N GLY A 176 13.91 0.56 24.94
CA GLY A 176 14.57 -0.73 25.03
C GLY A 176 14.89 -1.30 23.63
N ASP A 177 14.43 -2.51 23.38
CA ASP A 177 14.58 -3.19 22.08
C ASP A 177 13.54 -2.76 21.04
N VAL A 178 12.52 -1.98 21.45
CA VAL A 178 11.44 -1.52 20.58
C VAL A 178 11.86 -0.25 19.85
N HIS A 179 11.85 -0.29 18.52
CA HIS A 179 12.15 0.84 17.66
C HIS A 179 10.89 1.22 16.88
N LEU A 180 10.36 2.42 17.15
CA LEU A 180 9.14 2.95 16.56
C LEU A 180 9.46 4.10 15.59
N PRO A 181 9.50 3.87 14.29
CA PRO A 181 9.54 4.92 13.29
C PRO A 181 8.38 5.90 13.44
N ARG A 182 8.50 7.07 12.84
CA ARG A 182 7.39 8.02 12.77
C ARG A 182 6.14 7.38 12.17
N GLY A 183 4.98 7.58 12.82
CA GLY A 183 3.70 7.03 12.37
C GLY A 183 3.40 5.62 12.91
N SER A 184 4.25 5.06 13.77
CA SER A 184 3.94 3.83 14.50
C SER A 184 2.75 4.05 15.43
N TYR A 185 1.99 3.01 15.70
CA TYR A 185 0.86 3.08 16.63
C TYR A 185 1.23 2.53 18.01
N ILE A 186 0.63 3.13 19.04
CA ILE A 186 0.86 2.84 20.44
C ILE A 186 -0.49 2.72 21.15
N ILE A 187 -0.70 1.62 21.85
CA ILE A 187 -1.94 1.30 22.55
C ILE A 187 -1.64 1.27 24.06
N TYR A 188 -1.93 2.35 24.76
CA TYR A 188 -1.75 2.42 26.21
C TYR A 188 -2.83 1.64 26.92
N LYS A 189 -2.44 0.80 27.89
CA LYS A 189 -3.39 0.08 28.74
C LYS A 189 -4.20 1.03 29.62
N GLY A 190 -3.55 2.07 30.16
CA GLY A 190 -4.18 3.08 31.00
C GLY A 190 -5.23 3.96 30.29
N ASP A 191 -5.20 4.06 28.97
CA ASP A 191 -6.20 4.79 28.18
C ASP A 191 -7.49 3.99 27.96
N GLN A 192 -7.46 2.65 28.16
CA GLN A 192 -8.57 1.78 27.80
C GLN A 192 -9.66 1.77 28.87
N ILE A 193 -10.92 1.91 28.41
CA ILE A 193 -12.11 1.91 29.28
C ILE A 193 -12.77 0.52 29.26
N ILE A 194 -12.56 -0.26 28.19
CA ILE A 194 -13.18 -1.56 27.97
C ILE A 194 -12.43 -2.61 28.76
N LYS A 195 -13.12 -3.45 29.53
CA LYS A 195 -12.47 -4.41 30.46
C LYS A 195 -11.67 -5.51 29.74
N ASN A 196 -12.14 -5.96 28.56
CA ASN A 196 -11.55 -7.04 27.78
C ASN A 196 -10.70 -6.53 26.60
N TYR A 197 -10.11 -5.35 26.71
CA TYR A 197 -9.34 -4.72 25.65
C TYR A 197 -8.15 -5.59 25.17
N ASP A 198 -7.47 -6.29 26.07
CA ASP A 198 -6.34 -7.17 25.71
C ASP A 198 -6.76 -8.28 24.76
N GLU A 199 -7.91 -8.93 25.04
CA GLU A 199 -8.46 -9.98 24.17
C GLU A 199 -8.85 -9.43 22.79
N ILE A 200 -9.48 -8.25 22.76
CA ILE A 200 -9.86 -7.59 21.50
C ILE A 200 -8.61 -7.25 20.68
N ILE A 201 -7.58 -6.66 21.30
CA ILE A 201 -6.33 -6.30 20.65
C ILE A 201 -5.66 -7.54 20.07
N LEU A 202 -5.53 -8.61 20.87
CA LEU A 202 -4.90 -9.85 20.45
C LEU A 202 -5.65 -10.49 19.27
N ASN A 203 -6.96 -10.64 19.37
CA ASN A 203 -7.78 -11.20 18.29
C ASN A 203 -7.68 -10.39 16.99
N LEU A 204 -7.65 -9.06 17.08
CA LEU A 204 -7.47 -8.21 15.91
C LEU A 204 -6.05 -8.28 15.34
N ALA A 205 -5.03 -8.37 16.18
CA ALA A 205 -3.64 -8.51 15.76
C ALA A 205 -3.45 -9.85 15.03
N ASP A 206 -3.93 -10.95 15.59
CA ASP A 206 -3.82 -12.29 14.98
C ASP A 206 -4.60 -12.37 13.66
N LYS A 207 -5.83 -11.85 13.64
CA LYS A 207 -6.66 -11.82 12.43
C LYS A 207 -5.99 -11.07 11.27
N ASN A 208 -5.30 -9.96 11.58
CA ASN A 208 -4.66 -9.11 10.59
C ASN A 208 -3.15 -9.42 10.43
N LYS A 209 -2.65 -10.46 11.11
CA LYS A 209 -1.22 -10.84 11.09
C LYS A 209 -0.32 -9.65 11.46
N ILE A 210 -0.65 -8.96 12.55
CA ILE A 210 0.09 -7.80 13.07
C ILE A 210 0.97 -8.24 14.22
N LYS A 211 2.25 -7.87 14.18
CA LYS A 211 3.16 -8.02 15.31
C LYS A 211 3.02 -6.85 16.26
N LEU A 212 2.86 -7.15 17.55
CA LEU A 212 2.84 -6.18 18.63
C LEU A 212 4.05 -6.37 19.55
N ASP A 213 4.71 -5.28 19.88
CA ASP A 213 5.78 -5.25 20.85
C ASP A 213 5.26 -4.74 22.20
N ASN A 214 5.73 -5.33 23.29
CA ASN A 214 5.39 -4.93 24.66
C ASN A 214 6.29 -3.79 25.12
N ILE A 215 5.72 -2.73 25.69
CA ILE A 215 6.43 -1.57 26.24
C ILE A 215 6.25 -1.52 27.76
N TYR A 216 7.34 -1.46 28.49
CA TYR A 216 7.34 -1.54 29.94
C TYR A 216 7.60 -0.21 30.66
N THR A 217 8.09 0.81 29.95
CA THR A 217 8.35 2.14 30.50
C THR A 217 7.88 3.23 29.57
N GLY A 218 7.41 4.34 30.13
CA GLY A 218 7.03 5.53 29.37
C GLY A 218 8.22 6.40 28.99
N MET A 219 9.41 6.15 29.54
CA MET A 219 10.63 6.90 29.24
C MET A 219 11.33 6.29 28.04
N SER A 220 11.72 7.12 27.11
CA SER A 220 12.38 6.71 25.86
C SER A 220 13.89 6.95 25.94
N GLU A 221 14.69 6.01 25.40
CA GLU A 221 16.14 6.21 25.26
C GLU A 221 16.48 7.20 24.15
N ILE A 222 15.68 7.20 23.09
CA ILE A 222 15.83 8.11 21.94
C ILE A 222 14.43 8.63 21.58
N GLY A 223 14.35 9.93 21.34
CA GLY A 223 13.10 10.60 20.96
C GLY A 223 12.27 11.05 22.14
N PRO A 224 11.02 11.43 21.90
CA PRO A 224 10.12 11.89 22.95
C PRO A 224 9.62 10.73 23.82
N ASP A 225 9.41 11.00 25.09
CA ASP A 225 8.74 10.09 26.00
C ASP A 225 7.30 9.81 25.52
N LEU A 226 6.81 8.63 25.87
CA LEU A 226 5.50 8.19 25.42
C LEU A 226 4.34 9.08 25.88
N GLY A 227 4.49 9.81 26.98
CA GLY A 227 3.52 10.78 27.49
C GLY A 227 3.60 12.19 26.87
N SER A 228 4.52 12.42 25.92
CA SER A 228 4.73 13.74 25.32
C SER A 228 3.65 14.13 24.32
N GLU A 229 3.57 15.43 23.99
CA GLU A 229 2.67 15.97 22.97
C GLU A 229 2.94 15.42 21.55
N SER A 230 4.12 14.84 21.31
CA SER A 230 4.48 14.18 20.06
C SER A 230 3.87 12.79 19.90
N VAL A 231 3.15 12.29 20.93
CA VAL A 231 2.41 11.01 20.89
C VAL A 231 0.92 11.29 20.96
N LYS A 232 0.30 11.40 19.80
CA LYS A 232 -1.05 11.93 19.62
C LYS A 232 -2.11 10.84 19.55
N LEU A 233 -3.29 11.13 20.09
CA LEU A 233 -4.45 10.24 20.01
C LEU A 233 -5.00 10.20 18.57
N VAL A 234 -5.19 9.00 18.04
CA VAL A 234 -5.95 8.80 16.80
C VAL A 234 -7.44 9.01 17.09
N ARG A 235 -8.05 9.92 16.35
CA ARG A 235 -9.49 10.20 16.48
C ARG A 235 -10.24 9.46 15.37
N LYS A 236 -11.42 8.91 15.70
CA LYS A 236 -12.34 8.40 14.68
C LYS A 236 -12.81 9.57 13.82
N ARG A 237 -12.55 9.50 12.52
CA ARG A 237 -12.92 10.54 11.56
C ARG A 237 -14.26 10.22 10.92
N LYS A 238 -15.10 11.22 10.73
CA LYS A 238 -16.29 11.12 9.89
C LYS A 238 -15.88 11.36 8.45
N VAL A 239 -15.93 10.31 7.63
CA VAL A 239 -15.52 10.33 6.22
C VAL A 239 -16.76 10.35 5.34
N ALA A 240 -16.80 11.30 4.42
CA ALA A 240 -17.85 11.41 3.40
C ALA A 240 -17.27 11.25 1.99
N ILE A 241 -18.08 10.73 1.09
CA ILE A 241 -17.78 10.58 -0.34
C ILE A 241 -18.90 11.16 -1.19
N ILE A 242 -18.53 11.94 -2.20
CA ILE A 242 -19.50 12.43 -3.20
C ILE A 242 -19.96 11.27 -4.09
N SER A 243 -21.26 11.21 -4.33
CA SER A 243 -21.92 10.18 -5.13
C SER A 243 -22.97 10.82 -6.05
N GLY A 244 -23.55 10.02 -6.96
CA GLY A 244 -24.65 10.43 -7.81
C GLY A 244 -24.23 11.19 -9.07
N GLU A 245 -25.24 11.72 -9.76
CA GLU A 245 -25.12 12.53 -10.97
C GLU A 245 -26.27 13.54 -11.03
N ASP A 246 -26.04 14.66 -11.71
CA ASP A 246 -27.04 15.64 -12.03
C ASP A 246 -26.84 16.21 -13.46
N SER A 247 -27.52 17.28 -13.83
CA SER A 247 -27.40 17.87 -15.17
C SER A 247 -26.01 18.39 -15.53
N SER A 248 -25.15 18.64 -14.54
CA SER A 248 -23.82 19.26 -14.69
C SER A 248 -22.67 18.50 -14.04
N ASN A 249 -22.98 17.46 -13.29
CA ASN A 249 -22.00 16.62 -12.60
C ASN A 249 -22.25 15.14 -12.88
N MET A 250 -21.18 14.35 -13.00
CA MET A 250 -21.23 12.91 -13.16
C MET A 250 -20.06 12.27 -12.44
N VAL A 251 -20.35 11.56 -11.36
CA VAL A 251 -19.35 10.79 -10.61
C VAL A 251 -19.04 9.48 -11.34
N SER A 252 -17.77 9.16 -11.53
CA SER A 252 -17.36 7.88 -12.10
C SER A 252 -17.78 6.73 -11.20
N SER A 253 -18.71 5.89 -11.65
CA SER A 253 -19.20 4.73 -10.89
C SER A 253 -18.10 3.72 -10.57
N LEU A 254 -17.11 3.55 -11.45
CA LEU A 254 -15.97 2.66 -11.22
C LEU A 254 -15.06 3.18 -10.11
N ASN A 255 -14.70 4.46 -10.16
CA ASN A 255 -13.83 5.06 -9.15
C ASN A 255 -14.53 5.16 -7.79
N TYR A 256 -15.80 5.58 -7.79
CA TYR A 256 -16.64 5.60 -6.59
C TYR A 256 -16.76 4.21 -5.97
N GLY A 257 -17.10 3.19 -6.77
CA GLY A 257 -17.27 1.81 -6.30
C GLY A 257 -15.98 1.22 -5.72
N ALA A 258 -14.82 1.53 -6.32
CA ALA A 258 -13.52 1.11 -5.81
C ALA A 258 -13.23 1.72 -4.42
N ILE A 259 -13.51 3.02 -4.23
CA ILE A 259 -13.33 3.72 -2.95
C ILE A 259 -14.31 3.18 -1.91
N TRP A 260 -15.57 3.03 -2.28
CA TRP A 260 -16.60 2.46 -1.40
C TRP A 260 -16.21 1.05 -0.93
N HIS A 261 -15.84 0.15 -1.87
CA HIS A 261 -15.38 -1.21 -1.53
C HIS A 261 -14.18 -1.17 -0.57
N PHE A 262 -13.22 -0.30 -0.82
CA PHE A 262 -12.05 -0.13 0.04
C PHE A 262 -12.44 0.22 1.48
N PHE A 263 -13.28 1.23 1.68
CA PHE A 263 -13.67 1.66 3.02
C PHE A 263 -14.55 0.63 3.72
N GLU A 264 -15.60 0.16 3.08
CA GLU A 264 -16.60 -0.68 3.74
C GLU A 264 -16.21 -2.17 3.74
N GLN A 265 -15.60 -2.69 2.68
CA GLN A 265 -15.27 -4.11 2.60
C GLN A 265 -13.87 -4.42 3.09
N GLU A 266 -12.87 -3.61 2.74
CA GLU A 266 -11.49 -3.87 3.14
C GLU A 266 -11.17 -3.34 4.54
N LEU A 267 -11.52 -2.09 4.84
CA LEU A 267 -11.26 -1.46 6.13
C LEU A 267 -12.34 -1.73 7.16
N LYS A 268 -13.57 -2.07 6.77
CA LYS A 268 -14.75 -2.08 7.65
C LYS A 268 -14.95 -0.75 8.36
N TYR A 269 -14.66 0.35 7.66
CA TYR A 269 -14.76 1.71 8.17
C TYR A 269 -15.99 2.41 7.56
N PRO A 270 -16.84 3.06 8.36
CA PRO A 270 -18.07 3.68 7.86
C PRO A 270 -17.76 4.86 6.93
N LEU A 271 -18.46 4.90 5.80
CA LEU A 271 -18.38 5.95 4.79
C LEU A 271 -19.78 6.55 4.60
N THR A 272 -19.89 7.88 4.68
CA THR A 272 -21.17 8.59 4.43
C THR A 272 -21.23 9.00 2.96
N HIS A 273 -22.29 8.59 2.29
CA HIS A 273 -22.54 8.91 0.88
C HIS A 273 -23.31 10.21 0.78
N LEU A 274 -22.75 11.18 0.07
CA LEU A 274 -23.35 12.51 -0.15
C LEU A 274 -23.74 12.63 -1.61
N ASP A 275 -25.03 12.84 -1.86
CA ASP A 275 -25.51 13.05 -3.21
C ASP A 275 -25.11 14.43 -3.71
N ILE A 276 -24.46 14.47 -4.88
CA ILE A 276 -23.95 15.70 -5.49
C ILE A 276 -25.06 16.68 -5.86
N GLU A 277 -26.26 16.19 -6.17
CA GLU A 277 -27.43 17.02 -6.46
C GLU A 277 -27.76 17.98 -5.30
N ASN A 278 -27.55 17.51 -4.07
CA ASN A 278 -27.86 18.26 -2.86
C ASN A 278 -26.62 18.92 -2.21
N PHE A 279 -25.50 19.07 -2.95
CA PHE A 279 -24.24 19.52 -2.36
C PHE A 279 -24.32 20.91 -1.71
N GLU A 280 -25.15 21.80 -2.23
CA GLU A 280 -25.33 23.15 -1.69
C GLU A 280 -25.93 23.13 -0.28
N ASP A 281 -26.81 22.16 0.01
CA ASP A 281 -27.49 22.00 1.30
C ASP A 281 -26.70 21.20 2.34
N ILE A 282 -25.59 20.55 1.94
CA ILE A 282 -24.79 19.71 2.83
C ILE A 282 -23.99 20.55 3.83
N GLU A 283 -24.11 20.25 5.12
CA GLU A 283 -23.31 20.84 6.18
C GLU A 283 -21.93 20.13 6.25
N LEU A 284 -20.91 20.65 5.53
CA LEU A 284 -19.57 20.04 5.47
C LEU A 284 -18.87 19.98 6.84
N ASP A 285 -19.21 20.87 7.78
CA ASP A 285 -18.63 20.90 9.13
C ASP A 285 -18.98 19.65 9.96
N GLU A 286 -19.96 18.84 9.53
CA GLU A 286 -20.24 17.53 10.13
C GLU A 286 -19.18 16.46 9.80
N PHE A 287 -18.34 16.67 8.80
CA PHE A 287 -17.37 15.72 8.30
C PHE A 287 -15.93 16.20 8.50
N ASP A 288 -15.05 15.26 8.86
CA ASP A 288 -13.61 15.51 8.98
C ASP A 288 -12.90 15.35 7.62
N THR A 289 -13.44 14.51 6.73
CA THR A 289 -12.83 14.18 5.44
C THR A 289 -13.90 14.09 4.37
N LEU A 290 -13.68 14.78 3.25
CA LEU A 290 -14.49 14.70 2.05
C LEU A 290 -13.68 14.08 0.92
N ILE A 291 -14.22 13.02 0.32
CA ILE A 291 -13.64 12.33 -0.83
C ILE A 291 -14.44 12.70 -2.08
N ILE A 292 -13.77 13.21 -3.10
CA ILE A 292 -14.35 13.46 -4.40
C ILE A 292 -13.75 12.46 -5.39
N PRO A 293 -14.50 11.42 -5.82
CA PRO A 293 -14.05 10.46 -6.80
C PRO A 293 -13.72 11.11 -8.14
N SER A 294 -13.10 10.39 -9.06
CA SER A 294 -12.96 10.85 -10.45
C SER A 294 -14.33 11.08 -11.07
N GLY A 295 -14.43 12.09 -11.93
CA GLY A 295 -15.71 12.43 -12.55
C GLY A 295 -15.65 13.71 -13.37
N TYR A 296 -16.80 14.14 -13.84
CA TYR A 296 -17.01 15.47 -14.42
C TYR A 296 -17.81 16.32 -13.43
N TYR A 297 -17.32 17.51 -13.12
CA TYR A 297 -17.86 18.38 -12.08
C TYR A 297 -18.02 19.80 -12.59
N GLY A 298 -19.19 20.12 -13.12
CA GLY A 298 -19.55 21.45 -13.60
C GLY A 298 -19.96 22.37 -12.44
N SER A 299 -21.11 22.10 -11.82
CA SER A 299 -21.64 22.92 -10.73
C SER A 299 -20.83 22.80 -9.44
N LEU A 300 -20.29 21.63 -9.09
CA LEU A 300 -19.40 21.49 -7.94
C LEU A 300 -18.16 22.40 -8.06
N GLY A 301 -17.69 22.63 -9.29
CA GLY A 301 -16.56 23.50 -9.60
C GLY A 301 -16.92 25.01 -9.70
N ASN A 302 -18.15 25.42 -9.41
CA ASN A 302 -18.56 26.83 -9.40
C ASN A 302 -17.93 27.58 -8.20
N GLU A 303 -17.93 28.89 -8.24
CA GLU A 303 -17.27 29.74 -7.24
C GLU A 303 -17.85 29.55 -5.83
N THR A 304 -19.18 29.43 -5.71
CA THR A 304 -19.89 29.26 -4.44
C THR A 304 -19.49 27.96 -3.75
N ASN A 305 -19.50 26.84 -4.48
CA ASN A 305 -19.17 25.53 -3.94
C ASN A 305 -17.68 25.41 -3.60
N LEU A 306 -16.81 26.02 -4.44
CA LEU A 306 -15.37 26.06 -4.15
C LEU A 306 -15.06 26.90 -2.91
N GLU A 307 -15.74 28.02 -2.70
CA GLU A 307 -15.58 28.83 -1.49
C GLU A 307 -16.08 28.08 -0.24
N LYS A 308 -17.21 27.37 -0.33
CA LYS A 308 -17.72 26.49 0.74
C LYS A 308 -16.69 25.42 1.12
N ILE A 309 -16.09 24.73 0.14
CA ILE A 309 -15.03 23.73 0.36
C ILE A 309 -13.79 24.37 0.98
N LYS A 310 -13.36 25.53 0.47
CA LYS A 310 -12.18 26.27 0.95
C LYS A 310 -12.34 26.70 2.41
N LEU A 311 -13.50 27.24 2.77
CA LEU A 311 -13.81 27.61 4.17
C LEU A 311 -13.79 26.39 5.08
N TRP A 312 -14.37 25.27 4.66
CA TRP A 312 -14.34 24.05 5.42
C TRP A 312 -12.90 23.50 5.59
N ILE A 313 -12.07 23.53 4.55
CA ILE A 313 -10.64 23.15 4.66
C ILE A 313 -9.91 24.07 5.64
N SER A 314 -10.17 25.39 5.62
CA SER A 314 -9.54 26.35 6.51
C SER A 314 -9.86 26.10 8.01
N ARG A 315 -10.98 25.43 8.29
CA ARG A 315 -11.41 24.99 9.62
C ARG A 315 -10.86 23.62 10.04
N GLY A 316 -10.05 22.96 9.19
CA GLY A 316 -9.41 21.68 9.48
C GLY A 316 -10.00 20.48 8.74
N GLY A 317 -10.88 20.69 7.77
CA GLY A 317 -11.39 19.66 6.88
C GLY A 317 -10.30 19.10 5.97
N ASN A 318 -10.34 17.80 5.70
CA ASN A 318 -9.41 17.11 4.80
C ASN A 318 -10.09 16.78 3.47
N LEU A 319 -9.58 17.32 2.38
CA LEU A 319 -10.09 17.06 1.03
C LEU A 319 -9.20 16.04 0.31
N ILE A 320 -9.80 15.00 -0.24
CA ILE A 320 -9.15 14.01 -1.11
C ILE A 320 -9.87 14.02 -2.46
N ALA A 321 -9.22 14.49 -3.50
CA ALA A 321 -9.75 14.51 -4.86
C ALA A 321 -8.98 13.52 -5.74
N PHE A 322 -9.70 12.63 -6.42
CA PHE A 322 -9.13 11.61 -7.29
C PHE A 322 -9.12 12.05 -8.74
N GLU A 323 -8.00 11.84 -9.43
CA GLU A 323 -7.85 11.98 -10.88
C GLU A 323 -8.44 13.29 -11.44
N ASN A 324 -9.52 13.20 -12.26
CA ASN A 324 -10.13 14.35 -12.90
C ASN A 324 -10.80 15.34 -11.93
N ALA A 325 -11.19 14.88 -10.74
CA ALA A 325 -11.78 15.75 -9.72
C ALA A 325 -10.84 16.88 -9.30
N ILE A 326 -9.52 16.68 -9.37
CA ILE A 326 -8.54 17.71 -9.00
C ILE A 326 -8.61 18.95 -9.92
N ARG A 327 -9.15 18.80 -11.12
CA ARG A 327 -9.21 19.90 -12.12
C ARG A 327 -10.08 21.07 -11.67
N ILE A 328 -11.13 20.83 -10.86
CA ILE A 328 -11.99 21.90 -10.38
C ILE A 328 -11.26 22.87 -9.44
N PHE A 329 -10.17 22.43 -8.81
CA PHE A 329 -9.35 23.22 -7.90
C PHE A 329 -8.13 23.86 -8.57
N ALA A 330 -7.80 23.42 -9.80
CA ALA A 330 -6.59 23.86 -10.49
C ALA A 330 -6.71 25.31 -10.96
N ASN A 331 -5.72 26.15 -10.63
CA ASN A 331 -5.67 27.58 -10.92
C ASN A 331 -6.84 28.39 -10.28
N LYS A 332 -7.46 27.86 -9.23
CA LYS A 332 -8.50 28.58 -8.48
C LYS A 332 -7.90 29.27 -7.27
N ASP A 333 -8.48 30.42 -6.91
CA ASP A 333 -8.02 31.18 -5.75
C ASP A 333 -8.14 30.39 -4.45
N GLY A 334 -7.11 30.46 -3.62
CA GLY A 334 -7.01 29.71 -2.36
C GLY A 334 -6.55 28.27 -2.48
N PHE A 335 -6.37 27.73 -3.70
CA PHE A 335 -5.82 26.38 -3.91
C PHE A 335 -4.42 26.45 -4.54
N SER A 336 -3.47 25.69 -4.00
CA SER A 336 -2.08 25.67 -4.50
C SER A 336 -1.90 24.81 -5.77
N VAL A 337 -2.93 24.09 -6.17
CA VAL A 337 -2.92 23.21 -7.35
C VAL A 337 -2.93 24.03 -8.63
N LYS A 338 -2.00 23.74 -9.54
CA LYS A 338 -1.88 24.43 -10.84
C LYS A 338 -1.88 23.44 -11.99
N VAL A 339 -2.41 23.87 -13.14
CA VAL A 339 -2.25 23.10 -14.38
C VAL A 339 -0.78 23.14 -14.81
N LYS A 340 -0.18 21.99 -15.03
CA LYS A 340 1.25 21.85 -15.38
C LYS A 340 1.65 22.57 -16.67
N ARG A 341 0.72 22.72 -17.63
CA ARG A 341 0.96 23.38 -18.93
C ARG A 341 -0.13 24.41 -19.22
N ASN A 342 0.29 25.67 -19.37
CA ASN A 342 -0.57 26.71 -19.91
C ASN A 342 -0.73 26.51 -21.44
N GLU A 343 -1.84 26.98 -22.04
CA GLU A 343 -2.07 26.92 -23.50
C GLU A 343 -0.95 27.57 -24.32
N THR A 344 -0.28 28.59 -23.80
CA THR A 344 0.91 29.21 -24.37
C THR A 344 2.12 28.29 -24.46
N GLU A 345 2.22 27.29 -23.61
CA GLU A 345 3.32 26.29 -23.65
C GLU A 345 2.99 25.13 -24.60
N ARG A 346 1.70 24.89 -24.92
CA ARG A 346 1.29 23.90 -25.94
C ARG A 346 1.68 24.33 -27.35
N ASN A 347 1.78 25.62 -27.60
CA ASN A 347 2.09 26.22 -28.93
C ASN A 347 3.58 26.52 -29.12
N LYS A 348 4.45 26.26 -28.15
CA LYS A 348 5.88 26.24 -28.39
C LYS A 348 6.22 24.93 -29.10
N ASP A 349 6.94 25.01 -30.22
CA ASP A 349 7.55 23.87 -30.91
C ASP A 349 8.42 23.08 -29.92
N VAL A 350 7.79 22.19 -29.16
CA VAL A 350 8.47 21.29 -28.24
C VAL A 350 9.14 20.24 -29.10
N LYS A 351 10.47 20.24 -29.15
CA LYS A 351 11.21 19.22 -29.89
C LYS A 351 10.78 17.84 -29.42
N PHE A 352 10.64 16.90 -30.36
CA PHE A 352 10.21 15.52 -30.09
C PHE A 352 11.05 14.84 -28.97
N GLU A 353 12.30 15.25 -28.82
CA GLU A 353 13.20 14.80 -27.76
C GLU A 353 12.77 15.27 -26.35
N ASP A 354 12.22 16.46 -26.23
CA ASP A 354 11.71 16.99 -24.97
C ASP A 354 10.42 16.29 -24.54
N LEU A 355 9.53 15.98 -25.50
CA LEU A 355 8.33 15.15 -25.27
C LEU A 355 8.70 13.72 -24.83
N ARG A 356 9.79 13.18 -25.35
CA ARG A 356 10.30 11.86 -24.95
C ARG A 356 10.89 11.89 -23.54
N ARG A 357 11.62 12.93 -23.15
CA ARG A 357 12.12 13.11 -21.79
C ARG A 357 11.00 13.23 -20.77
N ASP A 358 9.97 14.04 -21.07
CA ASP A 358 8.82 14.21 -20.20
C ASP A 358 8.04 12.89 -19.98
N ARG A 359 7.97 12.02 -20.99
CA ARG A 359 7.36 10.69 -20.86
C ARG A 359 8.19 9.74 -20.02
N VAL A 360 9.52 9.79 -20.13
CA VAL A 360 10.45 8.91 -19.36
C VAL A 360 10.58 9.36 -17.89
N GLN A 361 10.41 10.64 -17.59
CA GLN A 361 10.48 11.15 -16.21
C GLN A 361 9.16 11.03 -15.43
N ASN A 362 8.04 10.76 -16.11
CA ASN A 362 6.72 10.64 -15.49
C ASN A 362 6.21 9.18 -15.38
N TYR A 363 7.11 8.20 -15.61
CA TYR A 363 6.87 6.77 -15.36
C TYR A 363 7.84 6.23 -14.32
#